data_7032695b3b50f86dec47628ceb437f77
#
_entry.id   7032695b3b50f86dec47628ceb437f77
#
_cell.length_a   1.000
_cell.length_b   1.000
_cell.length_c   1.000
_cell.angle_alpha   90.00
_cell.angle_beta   90.00
_cell.angle_gamma   90.00
#
_symmetry.space_group_name_H-M   'P 1'
#
loop_
_entity.id
_entity.type
_entity.pdbx_description
1 polymer ?
#
loop_
_entity_poly.entity_id
_entity_poly.type
_entity_poly.pdbx_seq_one_letter_code
_entity_poly.pdbx_strand_id
1 'polypeptide(L)'
;YKRQVDFEVIQRAEKKKFGLFGGQPAKVRVTLKETPAEKAEQFLRDVLNNMKLESVVIEKKEIEGGIEFNLSGEDVGFVIGRRGETLDSLQYLTSLVANHSDNSYFKVTIDTGNYREKREKTLEILGRKLAFKAVKTGRKTNLEPMNPYERRIIHTSVQKVNGAISWSEGENANRHVVIGPDPKAKPVRRNGGYNNRGRGGRRPYSANRSEHNTPANPDRKPLNEGGATGLYGRIDK
;
A
#
# COMPACT_ATOMS: atom_id res chain seq x y z
N TYR A 1 -2.00 -24.04 -25.31
CA TYR A 1 -0.55 -23.85 -25.15
C TYR A 1 0.15 -25.15 -25.43
N LYS A 2 1.04 -25.17 -26.44
CA LYS A 2 1.93 -26.32 -26.68
C LYS A 2 2.96 -26.32 -25.55
N ARG A 3 2.86 -27.26 -24.62
CA ARG A 3 3.87 -27.45 -23.58
C ARG A 3 5.21 -27.78 -24.27
N GLN A 4 6.22 -26.98 -24.00
CA GLN A 4 7.58 -27.24 -24.46
C GLN A 4 8.16 -28.35 -23.61
N VAL A 5 8.84 -29.28 -24.27
CA VAL A 5 9.55 -30.38 -23.60
C VAL A 5 11.03 -30.33 -23.96
N ASP A 6 11.88 -30.54 -22.96
CA ASP A 6 13.28 -30.85 -23.18
C ASP A 6 13.47 -32.36 -23.19
N PHE A 7 14.30 -32.85 -24.09
CA PHE A 7 14.64 -34.27 -24.14
C PHE A 7 16.15 -34.43 -24.10
N GLU A 8 16.57 -35.31 -23.21
CA GLU A 8 17.93 -35.69 -23.02
C GLU A 8 18.09 -37.16 -23.45
N VAL A 9 18.99 -37.42 -24.39
CA VAL A 9 19.29 -38.81 -24.81
C VAL A 9 20.24 -39.43 -23.80
N ILE A 10 19.69 -40.24 -22.90
CA ILE A 10 20.47 -40.95 -21.87
C ILE A 10 21.32 -42.09 -22.53
N GLN A 11 20.75 -42.77 -23.51
CA GLN A 11 21.38 -43.89 -24.20
C GLN A 11 20.97 -43.86 -25.67
N ARG A 12 21.94 -43.93 -26.56
CA ARG A 12 21.70 -44.10 -28.00
C ARG A 12 21.34 -45.54 -28.33
N ALA A 13 20.49 -45.72 -29.31
CA ALA A 13 20.20 -47.06 -29.80
C ALA A 13 21.45 -47.71 -30.42
N GLU A 14 21.76 -48.90 -29.99
CA GLU A 14 22.81 -49.71 -30.60
C GLU A 14 22.18 -50.79 -31.50
N LYS A 15 22.69 -50.86 -32.74
CA LYS A 15 22.26 -51.90 -33.69
C LYS A 15 22.75 -53.28 -33.24
N LYS A 16 21.91 -54.28 -33.42
CA LYS A 16 22.32 -55.70 -33.20
C LYS A 16 23.48 -56.05 -34.11
N LYS A 17 24.58 -56.52 -33.56
CA LYS A 17 25.67 -57.11 -34.33
C LYS A 17 25.26 -58.52 -34.76
N PHE A 18 25.37 -58.84 -36.07
CA PHE A 18 24.98 -60.10 -36.70
C PHE A 18 23.52 -60.51 -36.51
N GLY A 19 22.58 -59.58 -36.26
CA GLY A 19 21.16 -59.86 -36.23
C GLY A 19 20.62 -60.61 -35.01
N LEU A 20 21.47 -61.15 -34.11
CA LEU A 20 21.03 -61.99 -32.97
C LEU A 20 21.41 -61.42 -31.59
N PHE A 21 22.52 -60.68 -31.42
CA PHE A 21 22.97 -60.25 -30.08
C PHE A 21 23.34 -58.77 -30.01
N GLY A 22 23.03 -58.10 -28.85
CA GLY A 22 23.68 -56.85 -28.49
C GLY A 22 22.96 -55.57 -28.89
N GLY A 23 21.68 -55.60 -29.34
CA GLY A 23 20.93 -54.36 -29.60
C GLY A 23 20.36 -53.77 -28.30
N GLN A 24 20.63 -52.49 -28.03
CA GLN A 24 20.00 -51.78 -26.92
C GLN A 24 19.07 -50.66 -27.47
N PRO A 25 17.85 -50.52 -26.93
CA PRO A 25 16.96 -49.45 -27.33
C PRO A 25 17.48 -48.08 -26.85
N ALA A 26 17.16 -47.04 -27.56
CA ALA A 26 17.41 -45.68 -27.09
C ALA A 26 16.60 -45.41 -25.82
N LYS A 27 17.23 -44.74 -24.86
CA LYS A 27 16.57 -44.21 -23.66
C LYS A 27 16.62 -42.69 -23.73
N VAL A 28 15.45 -42.08 -23.71
CA VAL A 28 15.28 -40.61 -23.74
C VAL A 28 14.55 -40.20 -22.47
N ARG A 29 15.07 -39.21 -21.77
CA ARG A 29 14.38 -38.52 -20.68
C ARG A 29 13.66 -37.33 -21.28
N VAL A 30 12.36 -37.23 -21.04
CA VAL A 30 11.55 -36.11 -21.45
C VAL A 30 11.14 -35.33 -20.20
N THR A 31 11.54 -34.05 -20.14
CA THR A 31 11.18 -33.14 -19.05
C THR A 31 10.25 -32.06 -19.59
N LEU A 32 9.14 -31.83 -18.90
CA LEU A 32 8.26 -30.70 -19.22
C LEU A 32 8.93 -29.42 -18.78
N LYS A 33 9.04 -28.44 -19.68
CA LYS A 33 9.42 -27.07 -19.28
C LYS A 33 8.27 -26.43 -18.55
N GLU A 34 8.57 -25.94 -17.37
CA GLU A 34 7.62 -25.11 -16.61
C GLU A 34 7.36 -23.81 -17.37
N THR A 35 6.10 -23.42 -17.44
CA THR A 35 5.70 -22.15 -18.01
C THR A 35 6.10 -21.00 -17.11
N PRO A 36 6.30 -19.77 -17.63
CA PRO A 36 6.57 -18.59 -16.80
C PRO A 36 5.52 -18.38 -15.70
N ALA A 37 4.26 -18.71 -15.98
CA ALA A 37 3.16 -18.62 -15.01
C ALA A 37 3.32 -19.64 -13.86
N GLU A 38 3.70 -20.91 -14.19
CA GLU A 38 3.91 -21.94 -13.18
C GLU A 38 5.11 -21.61 -12.28
N LYS A 39 6.21 -21.11 -12.87
CA LYS A 39 7.39 -20.64 -12.10
C LYS A 39 7.03 -19.49 -11.16
N ALA A 40 6.26 -18.52 -11.66
CA ALA A 40 5.78 -17.38 -10.87
C ALA A 40 4.92 -17.83 -9.68
N GLU A 41 3.95 -18.74 -9.94
CA GLU A 41 3.05 -19.26 -8.90
C GLU A 41 3.83 -20.05 -7.84
N GLN A 42 4.72 -20.94 -8.26
CA GLN A 42 5.51 -21.75 -7.34
C GLN A 42 6.40 -20.86 -6.47
N PHE A 43 7.12 -19.91 -7.06
CA PHE A 43 7.95 -18.98 -6.31
C PHE A 43 7.12 -18.18 -5.28
N LEU A 44 5.97 -17.63 -5.71
CA LEU A 44 5.11 -16.87 -4.82
C LEU A 44 4.61 -17.72 -3.64
N ARG A 45 4.20 -18.96 -3.91
CA ARG A 45 3.76 -19.92 -2.89
C ARG A 45 4.89 -20.26 -1.91
N ASP A 46 6.10 -20.51 -2.42
CA ASP A 46 7.25 -20.82 -1.57
C ASP A 46 7.63 -19.65 -0.66
N VAL A 47 7.59 -18.42 -1.18
CA VAL A 47 7.84 -17.21 -0.38
C VAL A 47 6.78 -17.05 0.71
N LEU A 48 5.49 -17.18 0.38
CA LEU A 48 4.41 -17.08 1.38
C LEU A 48 4.52 -18.16 2.46
N ASN A 49 4.83 -19.40 2.10
CA ASN A 49 5.05 -20.47 3.06
C ASN A 49 6.26 -20.19 3.98
N ASN A 50 7.37 -19.70 3.43
CA ASN A 50 8.54 -19.30 4.22
C ASN A 50 8.27 -18.13 5.15
N MET A 51 7.36 -17.22 4.77
CA MET A 51 6.85 -16.15 5.62
C MET A 51 5.83 -16.65 6.66
N LYS A 52 5.47 -17.95 6.65
CA LYS A 52 4.44 -18.57 7.51
C LYS A 52 3.05 -17.99 7.31
N LEU A 53 2.73 -17.59 6.10
CA LEU A 53 1.44 -17.02 5.69
C LEU A 53 0.58 -18.08 4.99
N GLU A 54 0.37 -19.22 5.64
CA GLU A 54 -0.35 -20.38 5.09
C GLU A 54 -1.85 -20.12 4.86
N SER A 55 -2.41 -19.10 5.53
CA SER A 55 -3.81 -18.66 5.37
C SER A 55 -4.05 -17.91 4.06
N VAL A 56 -3.00 -17.51 3.34
CA VAL A 56 -3.12 -16.73 2.11
C VAL A 56 -3.44 -17.62 0.92
N VAL A 57 -4.58 -17.37 0.32
CA VAL A 57 -5.05 -18.04 -0.91
C VAL A 57 -4.59 -17.25 -2.13
N ILE A 58 -4.02 -17.96 -3.11
CA ILE A 58 -3.56 -17.38 -4.38
C ILE A 58 -4.61 -17.72 -5.45
N GLU A 59 -5.33 -16.72 -5.92
CA GLU A 59 -6.20 -16.82 -7.09
C GLU A 59 -5.45 -16.33 -8.32
N LYS A 60 -5.50 -17.06 -9.43
CA LYS A 60 -4.82 -16.71 -10.66
C LYS A 60 -5.81 -16.40 -11.76
N LYS A 61 -5.50 -15.36 -12.53
CA LYS A 61 -6.25 -14.93 -13.70
C LYS A 61 -5.29 -14.70 -14.86
N GLU A 62 -5.50 -15.41 -15.95
CA GLU A 62 -4.73 -15.18 -17.17
C GLU A 62 -5.15 -13.85 -17.81
N ILE A 63 -4.15 -13.07 -18.21
CA ILE A 63 -4.31 -11.81 -18.93
C ILE A 63 -3.50 -11.87 -20.23
N GLU A 64 -3.77 -10.96 -21.15
CA GLU A 64 -3.02 -10.90 -22.41
C GLU A 64 -1.53 -10.65 -22.15
N GLY A 65 -0.70 -11.61 -22.53
CA GLY A 65 0.75 -11.58 -22.35
C GLY A 65 1.25 -11.73 -20.90
N GLY A 66 0.41 -12.27 -19.98
CA GLY A 66 0.81 -12.41 -18.58
C GLY A 66 -0.19 -13.11 -17.68
N ILE A 67 0.02 -12.91 -16.38
CA ILE A 67 -0.81 -13.46 -15.32
C ILE A 67 -1.01 -12.41 -14.21
N GLU A 68 -2.20 -12.42 -13.63
CA GLU A 68 -2.56 -11.66 -12.45
C GLU A 68 -2.83 -12.61 -11.29
N PHE A 69 -2.13 -12.41 -10.18
CA PHE A 69 -2.36 -13.10 -8.92
C PHE A 69 -3.12 -12.19 -7.97
N ASN A 70 -4.29 -12.62 -7.50
CA ASN A 70 -5.02 -11.94 -6.44
C ASN A 70 -4.86 -12.73 -5.14
N LEU A 71 -4.34 -12.07 -4.11
CA LEU A 71 -4.08 -12.69 -2.82
C LEU A 71 -5.20 -12.33 -1.84
N SER A 72 -5.74 -13.35 -1.17
CA SER A 72 -6.81 -13.20 -0.19
C SER A 72 -6.55 -14.04 1.05
N GLY A 73 -7.19 -13.72 2.19
CA GLY A 73 -7.02 -14.41 3.46
C GLY A 73 -6.89 -13.45 4.63
N GLU A 74 -6.78 -13.99 5.84
CA GLU A 74 -6.72 -13.19 7.07
C GLU A 74 -5.38 -12.42 7.19
N ASP A 75 -4.27 -13.03 6.74
CA ASP A 75 -2.92 -12.50 6.90
C ASP A 75 -2.42 -11.64 5.72
N VAL A 76 -3.32 -11.25 4.80
CA VAL A 76 -2.93 -10.43 3.63
C VAL A 76 -2.31 -9.08 4.01
N GLY A 77 -2.57 -8.59 5.22
CA GLY A 77 -1.93 -7.38 5.73
C GLY A 77 -0.40 -7.47 5.76
N PHE A 78 0.16 -8.63 6.07
CA PHE A 78 1.61 -8.87 6.03
C PHE A 78 2.15 -8.93 4.61
N VAL A 79 1.35 -9.45 3.67
CA VAL A 79 1.70 -9.46 2.24
C VAL A 79 1.74 -8.05 1.67
N ILE A 80 0.81 -7.19 2.06
CA ILE A 80 0.83 -5.77 1.70
C ILE A 80 2.06 -5.10 2.29
N GLY A 81 2.30 -5.33 3.59
CA GLY A 81 3.36 -4.71 4.35
C GLY A 81 3.13 -3.21 4.57
N ARG A 82 4.20 -2.51 4.93
CA ARG A 82 4.14 -1.07 5.15
C ARG A 82 3.92 -0.36 3.82
N ARG A 83 2.73 0.23 3.63
CA ARG A 83 2.36 1.02 2.45
C ARG A 83 2.45 0.28 1.10
N GLY A 84 2.38 -1.03 1.12
CA GLY A 84 2.48 -1.83 -0.09
C GLY A 84 3.91 -2.14 -0.54
N GLU A 85 4.93 -1.82 0.26
CA GLU A 85 6.34 -2.07 -0.07
C GLU A 85 6.62 -3.57 -0.22
N THR A 86 6.05 -4.41 0.66
CA THR A 86 6.19 -5.87 0.56
C THR A 86 5.49 -6.39 -0.69
N LEU A 87 4.29 -5.92 -0.99
CA LEU A 87 3.54 -6.29 -2.18
C LEU A 87 4.28 -5.94 -3.48
N ASP A 88 4.87 -4.74 -3.53
CA ASP A 88 5.68 -4.29 -4.67
C ASP A 88 6.94 -5.14 -4.84
N SER A 89 7.61 -5.48 -3.74
CA SER A 89 8.80 -6.33 -3.73
C SER A 89 8.49 -7.76 -4.18
N LEU A 90 7.39 -8.34 -3.69
CA LEU A 90 6.92 -9.65 -4.11
C LEU A 90 6.61 -9.67 -5.61
N GLN A 91 5.88 -8.68 -6.11
CA GLN A 91 5.57 -8.58 -7.54
C GLN A 91 6.85 -8.49 -8.39
N TYR A 92 7.81 -7.67 -7.96
CA TYR A 92 9.08 -7.51 -8.66
C TYR A 92 9.87 -8.83 -8.72
N LEU A 93 10.06 -9.49 -7.59
CA LEU A 93 10.80 -10.75 -7.51
C LEU A 93 10.10 -11.87 -8.30
N THR A 94 8.78 -11.99 -8.17
CA THR A 94 8.00 -12.98 -8.92
C THR A 94 8.11 -12.72 -10.44
N SER A 95 8.10 -11.45 -10.86
CA SER A 95 8.30 -11.08 -12.26
C SER A 95 9.70 -11.45 -12.76
N LEU A 96 10.74 -11.29 -11.93
CA LEU A 96 12.10 -11.72 -12.29
C LEU A 96 12.20 -13.23 -12.48
N VAL A 97 11.59 -14.01 -11.58
CA VAL A 97 11.61 -15.48 -11.67
C VAL A 97 10.83 -15.96 -12.90
N ALA A 98 9.67 -15.37 -13.19
CA ALA A 98 8.90 -15.70 -14.38
C ALA A 98 9.68 -15.47 -15.67
N ASN A 99 10.51 -14.41 -15.72
CA ASN A 99 11.21 -13.97 -16.93
C ASN A 99 12.69 -14.44 -16.99
N HIS A 100 13.15 -15.26 -16.03
CA HIS A 100 14.56 -15.63 -15.95
C HIS A 100 15.08 -16.41 -17.17
N SER A 101 14.23 -17.19 -17.82
CA SER A 101 14.67 -18.15 -18.85
C SER A 101 14.13 -17.87 -20.25
N ASP A 102 13.24 -16.89 -20.43
CA ASP A 102 12.54 -16.67 -21.68
C ASP A 102 12.96 -15.39 -22.38
N ASN A 103 13.04 -15.42 -23.71
CA ASN A 103 13.39 -14.26 -24.55
C ASN A 103 12.22 -13.27 -24.72
N SER A 104 11.01 -13.64 -24.30
CA SER A 104 9.80 -12.81 -24.35
C SER A 104 9.38 -12.39 -22.96
N TYR A 105 9.08 -11.08 -22.77
CA TYR A 105 8.61 -10.58 -21.48
C TYR A 105 7.21 -11.09 -21.14
N PHE A 106 7.09 -11.75 -20.00
CA PHE A 106 5.84 -12.21 -19.42
C PHE A 106 5.42 -11.31 -18.27
N LYS A 107 4.26 -10.67 -18.39
CA LYS A 107 3.77 -9.71 -17.41
C LYS A 107 3.23 -10.44 -16.16
N VAL A 108 3.73 -10.09 -14.99
CA VAL A 108 3.21 -10.57 -13.70
C VAL A 108 2.66 -9.39 -12.90
N THR A 109 1.41 -9.51 -12.45
CA THR A 109 0.77 -8.54 -11.57
C THR A 109 0.32 -9.25 -10.30
N ILE A 110 0.57 -8.65 -9.15
CA ILE A 110 0.12 -9.16 -7.85
C ILE A 110 -0.68 -8.06 -7.16
N ASP A 111 -1.90 -8.35 -6.73
CA ASP A 111 -2.71 -7.43 -5.91
C ASP A 111 -3.42 -8.19 -4.78
N THR A 112 -3.95 -7.47 -3.83
CA THR A 112 -4.73 -8.02 -2.73
C THR A 112 -5.90 -7.09 -2.41
N GLY A 113 -7.11 -7.58 -2.66
CA GLY A 113 -8.35 -6.87 -2.34
C GLY A 113 -8.43 -5.43 -2.90
N ASN A 114 -7.85 -5.18 -4.09
CA ASN A 114 -7.74 -3.85 -4.71
C ASN A 114 -7.01 -2.84 -3.80
N TYR A 115 -5.95 -3.29 -3.13
CA TYR A 115 -5.18 -2.44 -2.22
C TYR A 115 -4.62 -1.20 -2.93
N ARG A 116 -4.08 -1.35 -4.15
CA ARG A 116 -3.47 -0.24 -4.89
C ARG A 116 -4.47 0.89 -5.14
N GLU A 117 -5.68 0.56 -5.58
CA GLU A 117 -6.75 1.54 -5.80
C GLU A 117 -7.20 2.21 -4.49
N LYS A 118 -7.36 1.43 -3.43
CA LYS A 118 -7.71 1.96 -2.09
C LYS A 118 -6.62 2.88 -1.54
N ARG A 119 -5.36 2.52 -1.75
CA ARG A 119 -4.21 3.32 -1.34
C ARG A 119 -4.15 4.64 -2.09
N GLU A 120 -4.35 4.63 -3.40
CA GLU A 120 -4.41 5.83 -4.23
C GLU A 120 -5.48 6.81 -3.74
N LYS A 121 -6.72 6.33 -3.52
CA LYS A 121 -7.81 7.13 -2.96
C LYS A 121 -7.46 7.73 -1.59
N THR A 122 -6.80 6.94 -0.74
CA THR A 122 -6.36 7.40 0.58
C THR A 122 -5.33 8.53 0.48
N LEU A 123 -4.37 8.41 -0.44
CA LEU A 123 -3.35 9.44 -0.69
C LEU A 123 -3.96 10.71 -1.29
N GLU A 124 -4.94 10.60 -2.18
CA GLU A 124 -5.66 11.75 -2.71
C GLU A 124 -6.40 12.54 -1.62
N ILE A 125 -7.10 11.83 -0.73
CA ILE A 125 -7.82 12.43 0.40
C ILE A 125 -6.83 13.10 1.36
N LEU A 126 -5.71 12.42 1.66
CA LEU A 126 -4.66 12.93 2.53
C LEU A 126 -4.05 14.22 1.97
N GLY A 127 -3.69 14.22 0.68
CA GLY A 127 -3.12 15.39 0.00
C GLY A 127 -4.07 16.59 0.05
N ARG A 128 -5.34 16.39 -0.28
CA ARG A 128 -6.37 17.45 -0.18
C ARG A 128 -6.54 17.96 1.25
N LYS A 129 -6.67 17.07 2.24
CA LYS A 129 -6.83 17.44 3.64
C LYS A 129 -5.67 18.27 4.16
N LEU A 130 -4.45 17.88 3.82
CA LEU A 130 -3.24 18.61 4.24
C LEU A 130 -3.07 19.92 3.49
N ALA A 131 -3.44 20.00 2.21
CA ALA A 131 -3.47 21.24 1.45
C ALA A 131 -4.42 22.28 2.08
N PHE A 132 -5.67 21.88 2.39
CA PHE A 132 -6.59 22.75 3.11
C PHE A 132 -6.07 23.17 4.48
N LYS A 133 -5.43 22.25 5.22
CA LYS A 133 -4.82 22.57 6.50
C LYS A 133 -3.70 23.59 6.34
N ALA A 134 -2.82 23.44 5.34
CA ALA A 134 -1.74 24.37 5.06
C ALA A 134 -2.26 25.78 4.74
N VAL A 135 -3.27 25.90 3.87
CA VAL A 135 -3.91 27.17 3.55
C VAL A 135 -4.55 27.83 4.79
N LYS A 136 -5.24 27.03 5.62
CA LYS A 136 -5.92 27.53 6.82
C LYS A 136 -4.96 27.98 7.91
N THR A 137 -3.86 27.22 8.12
CA THR A 137 -2.94 27.45 9.25
C THR A 137 -1.72 28.27 8.90
N GLY A 138 -1.40 28.38 7.61
CA GLY A 138 -0.16 29.01 7.13
C GLY A 138 1.10 28.18 7.42
N ARG A 139 0.96 26.91 7.82
CA ARG A 139 2.09 26.06 8.22
C ARG A 139 2.33 24.96 7.18
N LYS A 140 3.61 24.67 6.94
CA LYS A 140 4.00 23.52 6.13
C LYS A 140 3.87 22.20 6.93
N THR A 141 3.63 21.10 6.23
CA THR A 141 3.56 19.75 6.79
C THR A 141 4.43 18.84 5.95
N ASN A 142 5.34 18.11 6.58
CA ASN A 142 6.15 17.10 5.93
C ASN A 142 5.40 15.77 6.02
N LEU A 143 5.34 15.06 4.92
CA LEU A 143 4.84 13.69 4.86
C LEU A 143 5.98 12.71 5.12
N GLU A 144 5.64 11.48 5.36
CA GLU A 144 6.64 10.42 5.46
C GLU A 144 7.19 10.08 4.06
N PRO A 145 8.40 9.47 3.99
CA PRO A 145 8.96 8.98 2.74
C PRO A 145 8.01 8.03 2.01
N MET A 146 7.94 8.14 0.71
CA MET A 146 7.08 7.32 -0.15
C MET A 146 7.67 7.19 -1.56
N ASN A 147 7.21 6.20 -2.29
CA ASN A 147 7.67 5.94 -3.66
C ASN A 147 7.30 7.08 -4.64
N PRO A 148 7.94 7.17 -5.81
CA PRO A 148 7.71 8.26 -6.77
C PRO A 148 6.26 8.35 -7.26
N TYR A 149 5.58 7.22 -7.41
CA TYR A 149 4.19 7.16 -7.86
C TYR A 149 3.25 7.78 -6.81
N GLU A 150 3.38 7.39 -5.54
CA GLU A 150 2.62 7.95 -4.42
C GLU A 150 2.84 9.46 -4.25
N ARG A 151 4.10 9.91 -4.40
CA ARG A 151 4.42 11.34 -4.37
C ARG A 151 3.70 12.12 -5.47
N ARG A 152 3.59 11.53 -6.67
CA ARG A 152 2.87 12.14 -7.79
C ARG A 152 1.37 12.28 -7.48
N ILE A 153 0.74 11.26 -6.87
CA ILE A 153 -0.69 11.32 -6.47
C ILE A 153 -0.91 12.48 -5.51
N ILE A 154 -0.04 12.62 -4.49
CA ILE A 154 -0.12 13.74 -3.53
C ILE A 154 0.04 15.09 -4.25
N HIS A 155 1.04 15.25 -5.11
CA HIS A 155 1.24 16.50 -5.87
C HIS A 155 0.00 16.87 -6.69
N THR A 156 -0.55 15.91 -7.42
CA THR A 156 -1.75 16.12 -8.24
C THR A 156 -2.96 16.49 -7.38
N SER A 157 -3.11 15.88 -6.20
CA SER A 157 -4.23 16.18 -5.31
C SER A 157 -4.11 17.56 -4.64
N VAL A 158 -2.87 17.99 -4.32
CA VAL A 158 -2.61 19.34 -3.76
C VAL A 158 -2.84 20.43 -4.80
N GLN A 159 -2.46 20.21 -6.06
CA GLN A 159 -2.69 21.17 -7.16
C GLN A 159 -4.17 21.50 -7.37
N LYS A 160 -5.08 20.61 -7.01
CA LYS A 160 -6.53 20.84 -7.06
C LYS A 160 -7.03 21.81 -5.97
N VAL A 161 -6.15 22.22 -5.03
CA VAL A 161 -6.51 23.11 -3.91
C VAL A 161 -5.84 24.47 -4.08
N ASN A 162 -6.63 25.49 -4.32
CA ASN A 162 -6.11 26.85 -4.48
C ASN A 162 -5.43 27.35 -3.20
N GLY A 163 -4.25 27.95 -3.33
CA GLY A 163 -3.49 28.53 -2.22
C GLY A 163 -2.61 27.53 -1.48
N ALA A 164 -2.49 26.30 -1.97
CA ALA A 164 -1.53 25.31 -1.48
C ALA A 164 -0.52 24.96 -2.56
N ILE A 165 0.71 24.65 -2.14
CA ILE A 165 1.77 24.13 -2.99
C ILE A 165 2.37 22.87 -2.36
N SER A 166 3.00 22.06 -3.18
CA SER A 166 3.73 20.88 -2.72
C SER A 166 5.04 20.71 -3.49
N TRP A 167 6.06 20.23 -2.81
CA TRP A 167 7.35 19.90 -3.38
C TRP A 167 7.91 18.65 -2.73
N SER A 168 8.93 18.04 -3.33
CA SER A 168 9.58 16.85 -2.75
C SER A 168 10.96 17.23 -2.22
N GLU A 169 11.24 16.82 -0.97
CA GLU A 169 12.53 16.97 -0.29
C GLU A 169 13.14 15.58 0.00
N GLY A 170 14.45 15.55 0.23
CA GLY A 170 15.20 14.33 0.53
C GLY A 170 15.64 13.55 -0.71
N GLU A 171 16.43 12.50 -0.48
CA GLU A 171 17.03 11.67 -1.52
C GLU A 171 16.67 10.20 -1.32
N ASN A 172 16.62 9.45 -2.42
CA ASN A 172 16.40 8.00 -2.44
C ASN A 172 15.21 7.56 -1.55
N ALA A 173 15.47 6.65 -0.61
CA ALA A 173 14.47 6.08 0.29
C ALA A 173 13.87 7.10 1.28
N ASN A 174 14.57 8.21 1.56
CA ASN A 174 14.10 9.25 2.48
C ASN A 174 13.33 10.38 1.78
N ARG A 175 13.12 10.26 0.45
CA ARG A 175 12.44 11.30 -0.31
C ARG A 175 10.94 11.33 -0.02
N HIS A 176 10.46 12.51 0.39
CA HIS A 176 9.10 12.73 0.85
C HIS A 176 8.49 14.01 0.26
N VAL A 177 7.19 14.18 0.43
CA VAL A 177 6.45 15.37 -0.01
C VAL A 177 6.28 16.33 1.16
N VAL A 178 6.50 17.60 0.89
CA VAL A 178 6.17 18.71 1.78
C VAL A 178 5.01 19.49 1.17
N ILE A 179 3.99 19.79 1.99
CA ILE A 179 2.82 20.57 1.59
C ILE A 179 2.83 21.85 2.40
N GLY A 180 2.71 22.99 1.73
CA GLY A 180 2.69 24.31 2.35
C GLY A 180 1.68 25.26 1.72
N PRO A 181 1.47 26.43 2.34
CA PRO A 181 0.70 27.50 1.72
C PRO A 181 1.48 28.08 0.54
N ASP A 182 0.80 28.48 -0.51
CA ASP A 182 1.39 29.20 -1.63
C ASP A 182 1.74 30.62 -1.18
N PRO A 183 3.03 31.04 -1.22
CA PRO A 183 3.44 32.38 -0.84
C PRO A 183 2.89 33.48 -1.78
N LYS A 184 2.48 33.10 -2.99
CA LYS A 184 1.87 34.01 -3.97
C LYS A 184 0.36 34.13 -3.81
N ALA A 185 -0.29 33.22 -3.08
CA ALA A 185 -1.72 33.28 -2.82
C ALA A 185 -2.01 34.42 -1.85
N LYS A 186 -3.03 35.22 -2.14
CA LYS A 186 -3.50 36.23 -1.20
C LYS A 186 -3.91 35.57 0.10
N PRO A 187 -3.43 36.03 1.26
CA PRO A 187 -3.78 35.43 2.54
C PRO A 187 -5.30 35.39 2.67
N VAL A 188 -5.82 34.17 2.94
CA VAL A 188 -7.25 34.05 3.28
C VAL A 188 -7.45 34.89 4.52
N ARG A 189 -8.14 36.04 4.36
CA ARG A 189 -8.48 36.92 5.47
C ARG A 189 -9.21 36.05 6.49
N ARG A 190 -8.53 35.79 7.62
CA ARG A 190 -9.24 35.31 8.81
C ARG A 190 -10.33 36.29 9.07
N ASN A 191 -11.56 35.88 8.82
CA ASN A 191 -12.74 36.65 9.26
C ASN A 191 -12.53 36.77 10.76
N GLY A 192 -12.08 37.98 11.16
CA GLY A 192 -11.70 38.30 12.52
C GLY A 192 -12.86 37.96 13.42
N GLY A 193 -12.57 37.13 14.41
CA GLY A 193 -13.50 36.91 15.49
C GLY A 193 -14.08 38.24 15.91
N TYR A 194 -15.33 38.23 16.19
CA TYR A 194 -16.10 39.32 16.75
C TYR A 194 -15.28 40.01 17.85
N ASN A 195 -14.64 41.15 17.49
CA ASN A 195 -14.21 42.14 18.44
C ASN A 195 -15.46 42.84 18.93
N ASN A 196 -16.17 42.19 19.84
CA ASN A 196 -17.12 42.91 20.70
C ASN A 196 -16.30 43.74 21.68
N ARG A 197 -15.66 44.83 21.16
CA ARG A 197 -15.25 45.94 21.99
C ARG A 197 -16.51 46.76 22.27
N GLY A 198 -17.36 46.20 23.13
CA GLY A 198 -18.37 46.99 23.83
C GLY A 198 -17.67 48.01 24.68
N ARG A 199 -17.78 49.25 24.17
CA ARG A 199 -17.31 50.49 24.78
C ARG A 199 -18.02 50.68 26.12
N GLY A 200 -17.22 50.95 27.15
CA GLY A 200 -17.51 51.05 28.54
C GLY A 200 -18.80 51.79 28.94
N GLY A 201 -19.37 51.26 29.93
CA GLY A 201 -20.31 51.86 30.85
C GLY A 201 -19.92 51.45 32.24
N ARG A 202 -19.17 52.31 32.94
CA ARG A 202 -19.01 52.22 34.39
C ARG A 202 -20.41 52.30 35.00
N ARG A 203 -20.80 51.26 35.73
CA ARG A 203 -21.85 51.36 36.75
C ARG A 203 -21.33 50.78 38.05
N PRO A 204 -21.68 51.44 39.17
CA PRO A 204 -21.05 51.14 40.43
C PRO A 204 -21.66 49.89 41.10
N TYR A 205 -20.82 49.29 41.87
CA TYR A 205 -21.00 48.31 42.92
C TYR A 205 -22.33 48.40 43.65
N SER A 206 -23.14 47.35 43.61
CA SER A 206 -24.14 47.08 44.62
C SER A 206 -24.08 45.58 44.93
N ALA A 207 -23.68 45.31 46.13
CA ALA A 207 -23.68 43.98 46.75
C ALA A 207 -25.14 43.55 46.94
N ASN A 208 -25.49 42.39 46.40
CA ASN A 208 -26.53 41.59 46.99
C ASN A 208 -26.21 40.08 46.81
N ARG A 209 -25.90 39.49 47.88
CA ARG A 209 -25.65 38.10 48.13
C ARG A 209 -26.98 37.37 48.17
N SER A 210 -27.25 36.50 47.23
CA SER A 210 -28.29 35.47 47.42
C SER A 210 -27.72 34.12 46.92
N GLU A 211 -27.51 33.29 47.89
CA GLU A 211 -27.19 31.86 47.74
C GLU A 211 -28.33 31.20 46.99
N HIS A 212 -28.08 30.62 45.83
CA HIS A 212 -28.96 29.61 45.24
C HIS A 212 -28.20 28.28 45.26
N ASN A 213 -28.57 27.55 46.30
CA ASN A 213 -28.28 26.13 46.47
C ASN A 213 -29.10 25.37 45.43
N THR A 214 -28.47 24.84 44.41
CA THR A 214 -29.11 23.87 43.50
C THR A 214 -28.62 22.49 43.91
N PRO A 215 -29.54 21.55 44.24
CA PRO A 215 -29.14 20.21 44.68
C PRO A 215 -28.48 19.45 43.50
N ALA A 216 -27.37 18.78 43.80
CA ALA A 216 -26.68 17.90 42.91
C ALA A 216 -27.59 16.76 42.42
N ASN A 217 -27.67 16.55 41.13
CA ASN A 217 -28.36 15.44 40.53
C ASN A 217 -27.50 14.16 40.71
N PRO A 218 -27.97 13.14 41.44
CA PRO A 218 -27.23 11.93 41.76
C PRO A 218 -27.01 10.99 40.56
N ASP A 219 -27.61 11.25 39.39
CA ASP A 219 -27.57 10.35 38.22
C ASP A 219 -26.57 10.74 37.13
N ARG A 220 -25.64 11.66 37.38
CA ARG A 220 -24.56 11.94 36.42
C ARG A 220 -23.45 10.91 36.59
N LYS A 221 -23.47 9.86 35.78
CA LYS A 221 -22.29 9.02 35.54
C LYS A 221 -21.17 9.84 34.96
N PRO A 222 -19.91 9.66 35.42
CA PRO A 222 -18.75 10.35 34.86
C PRO A 222 -18.49 9.89 33.42
N LEU A 223 -18.26 10.81 32.53
CA LEU A 223 -18.07 10.64 31.08
C LEU A 223 -16.66 10.12 30.73
N ASN A 224 -16.08 9.24 31.55
CA ASN A 224 -14.68 8.81 31.37
C ASN A 224 -14.47 7.28 31.44
N GLU A 225 -15.50 6.50 31.06
CA GLU A 225 -15.33 5.07 30.80
C GLU A 225 -15.91 4.71 29.45
N GLY A 226 -15.22 5.14 28.42
CA GLY A 226 -15.46 4.73 27.04
C GLY A 226 -14.11 4.59 26.38
N GLY A 227 -13.65 3.32 26.28
CA GLY A 227 -12.38 2.95 25.72
C GLY A 227 -12.16 3.58 24.33
N ALA A 228 -11.06 4.26 24.19
CA ALA A 228 -10.52 4.62 22.90
C ALA A 228 -10.13 3.33 22.17
N THR A 229 -10.98 2.87 21.28
CA THR A 229 -10.57 1.92 20.26
C THR A 229 -9.63 2.65 19.33
N GLY A 230 -8.34 2.56 19.65
CA GLY A 230 -7.26 3.03 18.79
C GLY A 230 -7.28 2.23 17.50
N LEU A 231 -7.21 2.92 16.39
CA LEU A 231 -7.20 2.39 15.02
C LEU A 231 -5.90 1.65 14.66
N TYR A 232 -5.04 1.38 15.65
CA TYR A 232 -3.81 0.59 15.53
C TYR A 232 -3.65 -0.26 16.79
N GLY A 233 -3.78 -1.56 16.64
CA GLY A 233 -3.51 -2.53 17.70
C GLY A 233 -2.10 -2.36 18.25
N ARG A 234 -2.02 -2.17 19.56
CA ARG A 234 -0.78 -2.20 20.34
C ARG A 234 -0.38 -3.66 20.48
N ILE A 235 0.81 -4.00 19.98
CA ILE A 235 1.43 -5.29 20.26
C ILE A 235 2.12 -5.12 21.60
N ASP A 236 1.51 -5.65 22.66
CA ASP A 236 2.20 -5.88 23.91
C ASP A 236 2.81 -7.29 23.87
N LYS A 237 4.03 -7.40 24.43
CA LYS A 237 4.94 -8.55 24.43
C LYS A 237 4.32 -9.83 24.97
#